data_84799e78aef6fc7f50609c553c327904
#
_entry.id   84799e78aef6fc7f50609c553c327904
#
_cell.length_a   1.000
_cell.length_b   1.000
_cell.length_c   1.000
_cell.angle_alpha   90.00
_cell.angle_beta   90.00
_cell.angle_gamma   90.00
#
_symmetry.space_group_name_H-M   'P 1'
#
loop_
_entity.id
_entity.type
_entity.pdbx_description
1 polymer ?
#
loop_
_entity_poly.entity_id
_entity_poly.type
_entity_poly.pdbx_seq_one_letter_code
_entity_poly.pdbx_strand_id
1 'polypeptide(L)'
;MKVNEAILHRRSIRKFTDEPISREDLIKIVEAARWAPTAANRQKTRFVVITDEELLKKIADTAKIVFYKQKHAAQSKAMVVVCLDSTAWKEETGAAIQNMLLLAYSLNIGSCWIGAFNRDTVRKILKIPQNYKLLALILFGYFTGDPKPPPRLDLGKIAFLNQWRNPLVKSKGGILPKSGVLSIAITKPFTDTKAELKKSPLADPPKSSEIE
;
A
#
# COMPACT_ATOMS: atom_id res chain seq x y z
N MET A 1 14.20 -6.68 -5.49
CA MET A 1 13.26 -6.07 -6.48
C MET A 1 13.49 -4.57 -6.53
N LYS A 2 13.47 -3.95 -7.69
CA LYS A 2 13.58 -2.49 -7.84
C LYS A 2 12.24 -1.82 -7.55
N VAL A 3 12.24 -0.59 -7.04
CA VAL A 3 11.00 0.14 -6.69
C VAL A 3 10.03 0.27 -7.86
N ASN A 4 10.54 0.57 -9.07
CA ASN A 4 9.72 0.67 -10.28
C ASN A 4 9.01 -0.66 -10.62
N GLU A 5 9.65 -1.79 -10.40
CA GLU A 5 9.05 -3.11 -10.61
C GLU A 5 7.87 -3.33 -9.65
N ALA A 6 8.05 -3.02 -8.36
CA ALA A 6 6.97 -3.12 -7.39
C ALA A 6 5.79 -2.20 -7.75
N ILE A 7 6.05 -0.97 -8.18
CA ILE A 7 5.00 -0.01 -8.61
C ILE A 7 4.21 -0.55 -9.81
N LEU A 8 4.90 -1.07 -10.83
CA LEU A 8 4.27 -1.51 -12.08
C LEU A 8 3.56 -2.86 -11.94
N HIS A 9 4.07 -3.75 -11.10
CA HIS A 9 3.62 -5.14 -11.03
C HIS A 9 2.73 -5.47 -9.83
N ARG A 10 2.76 -4.65 -8.74
CA ARG A 10 1.84 -4.86 -7.62
C ARG A 10 0.38 -4.88 -8.07
N ARG A 11 -0.39 -5.86 -7.56
CA ARG A 11 -1.83 -6.02 -7.82
C ARG A 11 -2.62 -6.12 -6.52
N SER A 12 -3.92 -5.88 -6.60
CA SER A 12 -4.86 -6.18 -5.51
C SER A 12 -5.19 -7.66 -5.55
N ILE A 13 -4.57 -8.42 -4.66
CA ILE A 13 -4.73 -9.87 -4.54
C ILE A 13 -5.98 -10.18 -3.73
N ARG A 14 -6.81 -11.12 -4.22
CA ARG A 14 -8.07 -11.51 -3.60
C ARG A 14 -8.23 -13.02 -3.42
N LYS A 15 -7.19 -13.78 -3.74
CA LYS A 15 -7.06 -15.21 -3.41
C LYS A 15 -5.71 -15.40 -2.75
N PHE A 16 -5.75 -15.93 -1.55
CA PHE A 16 -4.56 -16.16 -0.75
C PHE A 16 -4.38 -17.66 -0.52
N THR A 17 -3.15 -18.09 -0.32
CA THR A 17 -2.81 -19.45 0.12
C THR A 17 -3.06 -19.59 1.62
N ASP A 18 -2.96 -20.82 2.13
CA ASP A 18 -3.10 -21.08 3.56
C ASP A 18 -1.84 -20.83 4.38
N GLU A 19 -0.74 -20.49 3.72
CA GLU A 19 0.55 -20.23 4.35
C GLU A 19 0.49 -18.97 5.24
N PRO A 20 0.89 -19.06 6.51
CA PRO A 20 0.92 -17.92 7.43
C PRO A 20 2.06 -16.97 7.07
N ILE A 21 1.85 -15.67 7.30
CA ILE A 21 2.89 -14.66 7.16
C ILE A 21 3.72 -14.61 8.44
N SER A 22 5.05 -14.53 8.32
CA SER A 22 5.93 -14.40 9.47
C SER A 22 5.68 -13.08 10.21
N ARG A 23 5.85 -13.09 11.54
CA ARG A 23 5.78 -11.87 12.35
C ARG A 23 6.81 -10.84 11.90
N GLU A 24 7.98 -11.31 11.49
CA GLU A 24 9.09 -10.47 11.01
C GLU A 24 8.69 -9.70 9.75
N ASP A 25 8.05 -10.36 8.77
CA ASP A 25 7.62 -9.69 7.54
C ASP A 25 6.47 -8.72 7.79
N LEU A 26 5.57 -9.03 8.72
CA LEU A 26 4.54 -8.08 9.15
C LEU A 26 5.14 -6.83 9.80
N ILE A 27 6.18 -6.98 10.60
CA ILE A 27 6.92 -5.85 11.18
C ILE A 27 7.56 -5.01 10.08
N LYS A 28 8.23 -5.62 9.10
CA LYS A 28 8.83 -4.91 7.95
C LYS A 28 7.76 -4.12 7.17
N ILE A 29 6.60 -4.73 6.93
CA ILE A 29 5.48 -4.08 6.21
C ILE A 29 4.98 -2.85 6.97
N VAL A 30 4.78 -2.95 8.29
CA VAL A 30 4.33 -1.81 9.10
C VAL A 30 5.43 -0.76 9.22
N GLU A 31 6.69 -1.19 9.31
CA GLU A 31 7.84 -0.28 9.31
C GLU A 31 7.88 0.56 8.03
N ALA A 32 7.64 -0.02 6.86
CA ALA A 32 7.55 0.75 5.62
C ALA A 32 6.46 1.84 5.68
N ALA A 33 5.33 1.55 6.33
CA ALA A 33 4.28 2.55 6.54
C ALA A 33 4.73 3.70 7.45
N ARG A 34 5.53 3.41 8.47
CA ARG A 34 6.07 4.41 9.40
C ARG A 34 6.96 5.45 8.71
N TRP A 35 7.64 5.05 7.63
CA TRP A 35 8.48 5.94 6.82
C TRP A 35 7.72 6.82 5.82
N ALA A 36 6.40 6.77 5.80
CA ALA A 36 5.62 7.67 4.97
C ALA A 36 5.75 9.13 5.46
N PRO A 37 5.77 10.11 4.54
CA PRO A 37 5.81 11.51 4.93
C PRO A 37 4.55 11.92 5.67
N THR A 38 4.71 12.76 6.70
CA THR A 38 3.60 13.37 7.45
C THR A 38 3.87 14.86 7.68
N ALA A 39 2.82 15.67 7.68
CA ALA A 39 2.94 17.11 7.92
C ALA A 39 3.61 17.39 9.26
N ALA A 40 4.68 18.19 9.23
CA ALA A 40 5.50 18.51 10.40
C ALA A 40 5.96 17.27 11.20
N ASN A 41 6.15 16.14 10.52
CA ASN A 41 6.53 14.86 11.12
C ASN A 41 5.62 14.40 12.27
N ARG A 42 4.33 14.73 12.24
CA ARG A 42 3.38 14.46 13.35
C ARG A 42 3.05 13.00 13.55
N GLN A 43 3.25 12.14 12.54
CA GLN A 43 3.12 10.67 12.60
C GLN A 43 1.82 10.19 13.27
N LYS A 44 0.68 10.74 12.86
CA LYS A 44 -0.63 10.54 13.49
C LYS A 44 -1.39 9.31 13.02
N THR A 45 -0.83 8.48 12.15
CA THR A 45 -1.40 7.19 11.72
C THR A 45 -1.04 6.09 12.73
N ARG A 46 -1.98 5.19 12.99
CA ARG A 46 -1.81 4.00 13.85
C ARG A 46 -2.24 2.76 13.10
N PHE A 47 -1.61 1.64 13.42
CA PHE A 47 -1.82 0.36 12.74
C PHE A 47 -2.16 -0.70 13.77
N VAL A 48 -3.28 -1.42 13.59
CA VAL A 48 -3.61 -2.60 14.38
C VAL A 48 -3.41 -3.81 13.48
N VAL A 49 -2.41 -4.63 13.79
CA VAL A 49 -2.08 -5.84 13.05
C VAL A 49 -2.85 -7.01 13.66
N ILE A 50 -3.51 -7.78 12.82
CA ILE A 50 -4.36 -8.89 13.21
C ILE A 50 -3.89 -10.14 12.48
N THR A 51 -3.60 -11.19 13.23
CA THR A 51 -3.20 -12.53 12.74
C THR A 51 -4.06 -13.64 13.32
N ASP A 52 -4.85 -13.35 14.38
CA ASP A 52 -5.79 -14.30 14.96
C ASP A 52 -6.91 -14.59 13.96
N GLU A 53 -7.12 -15.88 13.65
CA GLU A 53 -8.06 -16.31 12.60
C GLU A 53 -9.53 -15.99 12.93
N GLU A 54 -9.93 -16.11 14.19
CA GLU A 54 -11.31 -15.80 14.57
C GLU A 54 -11.57 -14.29 14.46
N LEU A 55 -10.60 -13.49 14.89
CA LEU A 55 -10.68 -12.05 14.80
C LEU A 55 -10.65 -11.57 13.36
N LEU A 56 -9.83 -12.18 12.50
CA LEU A 56 -9.82 -11.94 11.05
C LEU A 56 -11.19 -12.20 10.44
N LYS A 57 -11.81 -13.36 10.73
CA LYS A 57 -13.15 -13.71 10.25
C LYS A 57 -14.21 -12.71 10.71
N LYS A 58 -14.22 -12.38 12.01
CA LYS A 58 -15.16 -11.39 12.59
C LYS A 58 -15.07 -10.03 11.92
N ILE A 59 -13.85 -9.56 11.64
CA ILE A 59 -13.65 -8.27 10.96
C ILE A 59 -13.96 -8.36 9.47
N ALA A 60 -13.57 -9.45 8.80
CA ALA A 60 -13.87 -9.68 7.38
C ALA A 60 -15.39 -9.68 7.11
N ASP A 61 -16.21 -10.15 8.04
CA ASP A 61 -17.67 -10.13 7.94
C ASP A 61 -18.25 -8.71 7.90
N THR A 62 -17.52 -7.72 8.36
CA THR A 62 -17.90 -6.31 8.27
C THR A 62 -17.61 -5.69 6.90
N ALA A 63 -16.78 -6.34 6.06
CA ALA A 63 -16.36 -5.84 4.76
C ALA A 63 -17.45 -6.07 3.70
N LYS A 64 -18.29 -5.06 3.48
CA LYS A 64 -19.41 -5.10 2.52
C LYS A 64 -19.42 -3.85 1.64
N ILE A 65 -19.76 -4.03 0.36
CA ILE A 65 -20.09 -2.95 -0.57
C ILE A 65 -21.57 -3.09 -0.89
N VAL A 66 -22.40 -2.20 -0.35
CA VAL A 66 -23.87 -2.28 -0.44
C VAL A 66 -24.34 -3.66 0.05
N PHE A 67 -24.85 -4.52 -0.82
CA PHE A 67 -25.28 -5.89 -0.49
C PHE A 67 -24.19 -6.96 -0.76
N TYR A 68 -23.05 -6.59 -1.34
CA TYR A 68 -22.00 -7.53 -1.72
C TYR A 68 -20.96 -7.69 -0.60
N LYS A 69 -20.90 -8.90 -0.01
CA LYS A 69 -19.88 -9.27 0.98
C LYS A 69 -18.55 -9.53 0.29
N GLN A 70 -17.49 -8.90 0.75
CA GLN A 70 -16.13 -9.11 0.22
C GLN A 70 -15.52 -10.39 0.81
N LYS A 71 -16.00 -11.55 0.32
CA LYS A 71 -15.62 -12.88 0.84
C LYS A 71 -14.10 -13.12 0.92
N HIS A 72 -13.34 -12.50 0.04
CA HIS A 72 -11.88 -12.62 0.02
C HIS A 72 -11.20 -12.04 1.28
N ALA A 73 -11.87 -11.18 2.03
CA ALA A 73 -11.32 -10.64 3.28
C ALA A 73 -11.10 -11.74 4.32
N ALA A 74 -11.97 -12.74 4.36
CA ALA A 74 -11.86 -13.87 5.28
C ALA A 74 -10.77 -14.90 4.91
N GLN A 75 -10.21 -14.80 3.71
CA GLN A 75 -9.13 -15.70 3.23
C GLN A 75 -7.73 -15.13 3.51
N SER A 76 -7.63 -13.87 3.97
CA SER A 76 -6.33 -13.29 4.30
C SER A 76 -5.71 -13.93 5.52
N LYS A 77 -4.39 -13.98 5.58
CA LYS A 77 -3.63 -14.57 6.69
C LYS A 77 -3.14 -13.52 7.69
N ALA A 78 -3.21 -12.27 7.31
CA ALA A 78 -3.05 -11.13 8.18
C ALA A 78 -3.87 -9.93 7.67
N MET A 79 -4.22 -9.04 8.58
CA MET A 79 -4.93 -7.81 8.28
C MET A 79 -4.32 -6.66 9.07
N VAL A 80 -4.21 -5.49 8.45
CA VAL A 80 -3.87 -4.25 9.15
C VAL A 80 -5.05 -3.30 9.09
N VAL A 81 -5.58 -2.92 10.26
CA VAL A 81 -6.56 -1.84 10.37
C VAL A 81 -5.81 -0.54 10.50
N VAL A 82 -6.06 0.37 9.56
CA VAL A 82 -5.39 1.66 9.49
C VAL A 82 -6.26 2.72 10.12
N CYS A 83 -5.74 3.32 11.20
CA CYS A 83 -6.42 4.31 12.02
C CYS A 83 -5.71 5.65 11.89
N LEU A 84 -6.47 6.71 11.73
CA LEU A 84 -5.96 8.07 11.63
C LEU A 84 -6.52 8.91 12.77
N ASP A 85 -5.66 9.63 13.48
CA ASP A 85 -6.09 10.67 14.41
C ASP A 85 -7.04 11.65 13.71
N SER A 86 -8.12 12.04 14.37
CA SER A 86 -9.19 12.87 13.77
C SER A 86 -8.70 14.25 13.30
N THR A 87 -7.55 14.72 13.79
CA THR A 87 -6.92 16.00 13.46
C THR A 87 -5.87 15.91 12.34
N ALA A 88 -5.64 14.73 11.79
CA ALA A 88 -4.64 14.49 10.73
C ALA A 88 -5.28 14.38 9.33
N TRP A 89 -4.45 14.49 8.31
CA TRP A 89 -4.87 14.45 6.92
C TRP A 89 -4.88 13.02 6.36
N LYS A 90 -5.92 12.69 5.61
CA LYS A 90 -6.11 11.34 5.04
C LYS A 90 -5.03 10.98 4.01
N GLU A 91 -4.45 11.96 3.36
CA GLU A 91 -3.42 11.83 2.33
C GLU A 91 -2.17 11.15 2.90
N GLU A 92 -1.76 11.50 4.13
CA GLU A 92 -0.64 10.89 4.85
C GLU A 92 -0.85 9.38 5.03
N THR A 93 -2.08 9.00 5.36
CA THR A 93 -2.44 7.59 5.50
C THR A 93 -2.39 6.84 4.17
N GLY A 94 -2.76 7.51 3.07
CA GLY A 94 -2.64 6.95 1.71
C GLY A 94 -1.19 6.63 1.36
N ALA A 95 -0.26 7.52 1.69
CA ALA A 95 1.17 7.31 1.50
C ALA A 95 1.68 6.13 2.34
N ALA A 96 1.29 6.04 3.61
CA ALA A 96 1.64 4.93 4.50
C ALA A 96 1.13 3.59 3.97
N ILE A 97 -0.14 3.53 3.53
CA ILE A 97 -0.71 2.32 2.93
C ILE A 97 0.05 1.93 1.68
N GLN A 98 0.35 2.88 0.78
CA GLN A 98 1.07 2.56 -0.46
C GLN A 98 2.45 1.96 -0.17
N ASN A 99 3.18 2.47 0.83
CA ASN A 99 4.45 1.89 1.25
C ASN A 99 4.29 0.42 1.71
N MET A 100 3.27 0.12 2.52
CA MET A 100 2.96 -1.26 2.92
C MET A 100 2.70 -2.17 1.72
N LEU A 101 1.89 -1.70 0.76
CA LEU A 101 1.54 -2.50 -0.42
C LEU A 101 2.75 -2.80 -1.30
N LEU A 102 3.66 -1.84 -1.47
CA LEU A 102 4.88 -1.99 -2.26
C LEU A 102 5.87 -2.95 -1.59
N LEU A 103 6.09 -2.76 -0.28
CA LEU A 103 7.00 -3.65 0.44
C LEU A 103 6.45 -5.08 0.53
N ALA A 104 5.16 -5.26 0.83
CA ALA A 104 4.55 -6.59 0.82
C ALA A 104 4.79 -7.30 -0.52
N TYR A 105 4.56 -6.61 -1.66
CA TYR A 105 4.81 -7.17 -2.98
C TYR A 105 6.29 -7.55 -3.18
N SER A 106 7.24 -6.75 -2.70
CA SER A 106 8.67 -7.07 -2.78
C SER A 106 9.09 -8.30 -1.98
N LEU A 107 8.27 -8.66 -0.97
CA LEU A 107 8.42 -9.87 -0.15
C LEU A 107 7.60 -11.06 -0.71
N ASN A 108 7.05 -10.97 -1.93
CA ASN A 108 6.12 -11.92 -2.53
C ASN A 108 4.82 -12.11 -1.72
N ILE A 109 4.44 -11.14 -0.91
CA ILE A 109 3.20 -11.12 -0.15
C ILE A 109 2.17 -10.31 -0.93
N GLY A 110 1.04 -10.95 -1.25
CA GLY A 110 -0.10 -10.32 -1.87
C GLY A 110 -0.84 -9.42 -0.89
N SER A 111 -1.44 -8.35 -1.40
CA SER A 111 -2.19 -7.41 -0.58
C SER A 111 -3.46 -6.91 -1.27
N CYS A 112 -4.45 -6.50 -0.47
CA CYS A 112 -5.66 -5.86 -0.97
C CYS A 112 -6.11 -4.74 -0.04
N TRP A 113 -6.35 -3.55 -0.58
CA TRP A 113 -6.90 -2.41 0.15
C TRP A 113 -8.43 -2.44 0.12
N ILE A 114 -9.06 -2.51 1.30
CA ILE A 114 -10.51 -2.45 1.50
C ILE A 114 -10.87 -1.13 2.19
N GLY A 115 -11.70 -0.32 1.52
CA GLY A 115 -12.25 0.93 2.07
C GLY A 115 -13.69 0.81 2.59
N ALA A 116 -14.43 -0.21 2.15
CA ALA A 116 -15.84 -0.40 2.48
C ALA A 116 -16.00 -1.52 3.54
N PHE A 117 -16.25 -1.11 4.78
CA PHE A 117 -16.52 -1.99 5.93
C PHE A 117 -17.28 -1.23 7.02
N ASN A 118 -17.88 -1.94 7.94
CA ASN A 118 -18.57 -1.32 9.08
C ASN A 118 -17.55 -0.87 10.14
N ARG A 119 -17.26 0.42 10.15
CA ARG A 119 -16.24 1.03 11.01
C ARG A 119 -16.60 0.94 12.50
N ASP A 120 -17.86 1.10 12.83
CA ASP A 120 -18.33 1.09 14.22
C ASP A 120 -18.21 -0.31 14.83
N THR A 121 -18.53 -1.33 14.06
CA THR A 121 -18.36 -2.73 14.48
C THR A 121 -16.89 -3.06 14.67
N VAL A 122 -16.00 -2.70 13.73
CA VAL A 122 -14.56 -2.93 13.85
C VAL A 122 -13.98 -2.17 15.05
N ARG A 123 -14.41 -0.91 15.26
CA ARG A 123 -14.01 -0.10 16.42
C ARG A 123 -14.32 -0.80 17.74
N LYS A 124 -15.54 -1.32 17.87
CA LYS A 124 -16.00 -2.03 19.09
C LYS A 124 -15.19 -3.31 19.32
N ILE A 125 -15.00 -4.11 18.27
CA ILE A 125 -14.23 -5.37 18.33
C ILE A 125 -12.80 -5.10 18.79
N LEU A 126 -12.12 -4.09 18.21
CA LEU A 126 -10.72 -3.78 18.47
C LEU A 126 -10.51 -2.75 19.59
N LYS A 127 -11.57 -2.27 20.23
CA LYS A 127 -11.53 -1.25 21.32
C LYS A 127 -10.77 0.02 20.89
N ILE A 128 -10.91 0.44 19.61
CA ILE A 128 -10.21 1.62 19.09
C ILE A 128 -10.88 2.90 19.63
N PRO A 129 -10.10 3.84 20.21
CA PRO A 129 -10.64 5.08 20.75
C PRO A 129 -11.39 5.93 19.72
N GLN A 130 -12.34 6.75 20.19
CA GLN A 130 -13.22 7.56 19.33
C GLN A 130 -12.48 8.67 18.56
N ASN A 131 -11.35 9.15 19.08
CA ASN A 131 -10.53 10.15 18.43
C ASN A 131 -9.76 9.63 17.19
N TYR A 132 -9.85 8.32 16.88
CA TYR A 132 -9.28 7.75 15.66
C TYR A 132 -10.35 7.44 14.62
N LYS A 133 -10.17 7.84 13.38
CA LYS A 133 -10.98 7.43 12.22
C LYS A 133 -10.40 6.16 11.61
N LEU A 134 -11.19 5.13 11.46
CA LEU A 134 -10.79 3.91 10.74
C LEU A 134 -10.89 4.17 9.25
N LEU A 135 -9.79 4.09 8.52
CA LEU A 135 -9.75 4.46 7.11
C LEU A 135 -9.78 3.24 6.18
N ALA A 136 -9.06 2.19 6.52
CA ALA A 136 -8.91 1.03 5.65
C ALA A 136 -8.64 -0.26 6.44
N LEU A 137 -8.98 -1.39 5.80
CA LEU A 137 -8.47 -2.71 6.12
C LEU A 137 -7.50 -3.09 4.99
N ILE A 138 -6.27 -3.46 5.33
CA ILE A 138 -5.30 -3.95 4.36
C ILE A 138 -5.09 -5.43 4.61
N LEU A 139 -5.47 -6.24 3.63
CA LEU A 139 -5.33 -7.68 3.67
C LEU A 139 -3.95 -8.10 3.18
N PHE A 140 -3.39 -9.13 3.79
CA PHE A 140 -2.13 -9.72 3.40
C PHE A 140 -2.22 -11.25 3.39
N GLY A 141 -1.46 -11.91 2.50
CA GLY A 141 -1.32 -13.35 2.39
C GLY A 141 -0.43 -13.71 1.19
N TYR A 142 0.16 -14.89 1.21
CA TYR A 142 0.83 -15.41 0.01
C TYR A 142 -0.21 -15.74 -1.06
N PHE A 143 0.20 -15.75 -2.32
CA PHE A 143 -0.69 -15.95 -3.45
C PHE A 143 0.03 -16.71 -4.57
N THR A 144 -0.74 -17.32 -5.45
CA THR A 144 -0.24 -18.02 -6.65
C THR A 144 -0.70 -17.32 -7.91
N GLY A 145 0.05 -17.53 -9.00
CA GLY A 145 -0.25 -16.98 -10.32
C GLY A 145 0.27 -15.56 -10.53
N ASP A 146 0.09 -15.06 -11.72
CA ASP A 146 0.49 -13.72 -12.17
C ASP A 146 -0.75 -12.93 -12.61
N PRO A 147 -1.36 -12.15 -11.71
CA PRO A 147 -2.55 -11.38 -12.02
C PRO A 147 -2.25 -10.29 -13.03
N LYS A 148 -2.95 -10.32 -14.15
CA LYS A 148 -2.78 -9.36 -15.26
C LYS A 148 -2.98 -7.91 -14.80
N PRO A 149 -2.16 -6.97 -15.31
CA PRO A 149 -2.33 -5.55 -15.00
C PRO A 149 -3.66 -5.04 -15.57
N PRO A 150 -4.45 -4.29 -14.77
CA PRO A 150 -5.61 -3.60 -15.31
C PRO A 150 -5.15 -2.47 -16.25
N PRO A 151 -5.99 -2.09 -17.22
CA PRO A 151 -5.68 -0.99 -18.13
C PRO A 151 -5.45 0.32 -17.38
N ARG A 152 -4.65 1.19 -17.95
CA ARG A 152 -4.42 2.55 -17.45
C ARG A 152 -4.82 3.57 -18.50
N LEU A 153 -5.28 4.72 -18.05
CA LEU A 153 -5.49 5.85 -18.93
C LEU A 153 -4.16 6.26 -19.56
N ASP A 154 -4.25 6.79 -20.80
CA ASP A 154 -3.10 7.39 -21.47
C ASP A 154 -2.57 8.56 -20.63
N LEU A 155 -1.24 8.66 -20.53
CA LEU A 155 -0.60 9.69 -19.72
C LEU A 155 -0.97 11.11 -20.17
N GLY A 156 -1.15 11.35 -21.47
CA GLY A 156 -1.57 12.64 -21.99
C GLY A 156 -2.99 13.06 -21.60
N LYS A 157 -3.80 12.13 -21.07
CA LYS A 157 -5.14 12.45 -20.53
C LYS A 157 -5.13 12.84 -19.04
N ILE A 158 -4.05 12.56 -18.32
CA ILE A 158 -3.97 12.74 -16.86
C ILE A 158 -2.81 13.61 -16.41
N ALA A 159 -1.85 13.90 -17.28
CA ALA A 159 -0.69 14.74 -16.97
C ALA A 159 -0.62 15.95 -17.92
N PHE A 160 -0.48 17.13 -17.35
CA PHE A 160 -0.50 18.39 -18.06
C PHE A 160 0.75 19.21 -17.74
N LEU A 161 1.28 19.92 -18.74
CA LEU A 161 2.46 20.77 -18.62
C LEU A 161 2.03 22.25 -18.43
N ASN A 162 2.44 22.84 -17.32
CA ASN A 162 2.23 24.25 -16.95
C ASN A 162 0.77 24.70 -16.78
N GLN A 163 -0.18 24.17 -17.55
CA GLN A 163 -1.59 24.53 -17.48
C GLN A 163 -2.49 23.32 -17.68
N TRP A 164 -3.69 23.39 -17.10
CA TRP A 164 -4.72 22.39 -17.29
C TRP A 164 -5.06 22.21 -18.78
N ARG A 165 -5.23 20.95 -19.23
CA ARG A 165 -5.48 20.58 -20.64
C ARG A 165 -4.33 20.81 -21.63
N ASN A 166 -3.13 21.18 -21.19
CA ASN A 166 -1.94 21.14 -22.01
C ASN A 166 -1.19 19.82 -21.75
N PRO A 167 -1.37 18.75 -22.57
CA PRO A 167 -0.83 17.43 -22.23
C PRO A 167 0.69 17.43 -22.13
N LEU A 168 1.24 16.83 -21.06
CA LEU A 168 2.69 16.62 -20.88
C LEU A 168 3.30 15.78 -22.01
N VAL A 169 2.52 14.82 -22.54
CA VAL A 169 2.88 13.99 -23.68
C VAL A 169 1.71 13.92 -24.64
N LYS A 170 1.97 13.86 -25.95
CA LYS A 170 0.92 13.65 -26.95
C LYS A 170 0.26 12.30 -26.70
N SER A 171 -1.06 12.28 -26.54
CA SER A 171 -1.82 11.05 -26.49
C SER A 171 -1.60 10.27 -27.78
N LYS A 172 -1.19 9.01 -27.68
CA LYS A 172 -1.20 8.10 -28.83
C LYS A 172 -2.67 7.89 -29.17
N GLY A 173 -3.17 8.58 -30.19
CA GLY A 173 -4.55 8.44 -30.66
C GLY A 173 -4.81 6.99 -31.04
N GLY A 174 -5.82 6.38 -30.43
CA GLY A 174 -6.29 5.05 -30.80
C GLY A 174 -6.35 4.06 -29.64
N ILE A 175 -7.55 3.53 -29.42
CA ILE A 175 -7.90 2.21 -28.88
C ILE A 175 -6.87 1.62 -27.92
N LEU A 176 -7.30 1.36 -26.69
CA LEU A 176 -6.57 0.62 -25.64
C LEU A 176 -5.65 -0.44 -26.25
N PRO A 177 -4.34 -0.43 -25.97
CA PRO A 177 -3.47 -1.49 -26.42
C PRO A 177 -3.98 -2.81 -25.85
N LYS A 178 -4.42 -3.73 -26.72
CA LYS A 178 -4.58 -5.13 -26.37
C LYS A 178 -3.24 -5.58 -25.82
N SER A 179 -3.24 -6.02 -24.56
CA SER A 179 -2.14 -6.71 -23.88
C SER A 179 -0.74 -6.38 -24.44
N GLY A 180 -0.11 -5.39 -23.87
CA GLY A 180 1.29 -5.09 -24.14
C GLY A 180 1.83 -4.28 -22.97
N VAL A 181 2.86 -4.79 -22.34
CA VAL A 181 3.72 -4.05 -21.43
C VAL A 181 4.01 -2.72 -22.09
N LEU A 182 3.56 -1.62 -21.47
CA LEU A 182 3.98 -0.29 -21.87
C LEU A 182 5.50 -0.25 -21.66
N SER A 183 6.24 -0.52 -22.72
CA SER A 183 7.64 -0.15 -22.79
C SER A 183 7.64 1.39 -22.71
N ILE A 184 7.67 1.91 -21.49
CA ILE A 184 8.26 3.20 -21.30
C ILE A 184 9.70 2.95 -21.71
N ALA A 185 10.02 3.30 -22.95
CA ALA A 185 11.39 3.48 -23.36
C ALA A 185 11.93 4.56 -22.41
N ILE A 186 12.50 4.15 -21.31
CA ILE A 186 13.42 4.95 -20.53
C ILE A 186 14.64 5.01 -21.47
N THR A 187 14.57 5.96 -22.39
CA THR A 187 15.69 6.31 -23.25
C THR A 187 16.76 6.88 -22.32
N LYS A 188 17.73 6.07 -22.07
CA LYS A 188 18.92 6.10 -21.24
C LYS A 188 18.68 5.54 -19.82
N PRO A 189 19.31 4.40 -19.51
CA PRO A 189 19.55 4.08 -18.13
C PRO A 189 20.30 5.27 -17.52
N PHE A 190 19.88 5.68 -16.33
CA PHE A 190 20.74 6.47 -15.45
C PHE A 190 22.05 5.68 -15.39
N THR A 191 23.07 6.16 -16.10
CA THR A 191 24.38 5.51 -16.08
C THR A 191 24.82 5.55 -14.64
N ASP A 192 24.90 4.37 -14.03
CA ASP A 192 25.56 4.16 -12.76
C ASP A 192 27.01 4.67 -12.91
N THR A 193 27.23 5.91 -12.58
CA THR A 193 28.55 6.35 -12.17
C THR A 193 28.77 5.75 -10.79
N LYS A 194 29.30 4.52 -10.78
CA LYS A 194 29.78 3.81 -9.59
C LYS A 194 30.81 4.61 -8.76
N ALA A 195 31.09 5.85 -9.12
CA ALA A 195 32.09 6.71 -8.52
C ALA A 195 31.56 7.63 -7.41
N GLU A 196 30.26 7.94 -7.33
CA GLU A 196 29.75 8.94 -6.37
C GLU A 196 29.01 8.36 -5.15
N LEU A 197 28.69 7.07 -5.13
CA LEU A 197 28.02 6.42 -3.98
C LEU A 197 28.98 6.05 -2.82
N LYS A 198 30.27 6.39 -2.92
CA LYS A 198 31.26 6.11 -1.85
C LYS A 198 31.42 7.21 -0.80
N LYS A 199 30.63 8.27 -0.80
CA LYS A 199 30.76 9.40 0.17
C LYS A 199 29.42 9.90 0.72
N SER A 200 28.53 9.03 1.09
CA SER A 200 27.49 9.40 2.06
C SER A 200 27.53 8.36 3.17
N PRO A 201 28.04 8.70 4.34
CA PRO A 201 27.85 7.82 5.49
C PRO A 201 26.36 7.84 5.82
N LEU A 202 25.70 6.70 5.66
CA LEU A 202 24.46 6.43 6.36
C LEU A 202 24.79 6.61 7.85
N ALA A 203 24.32 7.71 8.44
CA ALA A 203 24.43 7.90 9.86
C ALA A 203 23.67 6.76 10.55
N ASP A 204 24.35 6.07 11.43
CA ASP A 204 23.73 5.07 12.30
C ASP A 204 22.53 5.69 13.04
N PRO A 205 21.45 4.94 13.26
CA PRO A 205 20.33 5.45 14.02
C PRO A 205 20.81 5.83 15.43
N PRO A 206 20.31 6.96 15.99
CA PRO A 206 20.70 7.40 17.32
C PRO A 206 20.42 6.30 18.34
N LYS A 207 21.40 6.01 19.19
CA LYS A 207 21.28 5.07 20.29
C LYS A 207 20.19 5.56 21.25
N SER A 208 19.40 4.65 21.79
CA SER A 208 18.19 4.85 22.61
C SER A 208 18.41 5.51 23.99
N SER A 209 19.49 6.26 24.20
CA SER A 209 19.84 6.90 25.46
C SER A 209 19.84 8.44 25.45
N GLU A 210 19.30 9.09 24.39
CA GLU A 210 19.27 10.55 24.28
C GLU A 210 17.85 11.09 24.03
N ILE A 211 16.85 10.57 24.76
CA ILE A 211 15.53 11.20 24.85
C ILE A 211 15.17 11.27 26.32
N GLU A 212 15.60 12.33 26.99
CA GLU A 212 14.94 12.91 28.16
C GLU A 212 13.96 13.98 27.74
#